data_9cf873bc6c86fb0db3fe17912a4c4a23
#
_entry.id   9cf873bc6c86fb0db3fe17912a4c4a23
#
_cell.length_a   1.000
_cell.length_b   1.000
_cell.length_c   1.000
_cell.angle_alpha   90.00
_cell.angle_beta   90.00
_cell.angle_gamma   90.00
#
_symmetry.space_group_name_H-M   'P 1'
#
loop_
_entity.id
_entity.type
_entity.pdbx_description
1 polymer ?
#
loop_
_entity_poly.entity_id
_entity_poly.type
_entity_poly.pdbx_seq_one_letter_code
_entity_poly.pdbx_strand_id
1 'polypeptide(L)'
;MEICIFVLANEYTIFKESVMSAKIAHFSELSNILGDKNAMCNEFIRLMGQFGIASSLSRMKMEKEKGAKVSDLLSYLIIFRLCGMSVFESYQQRFMSLINGGKNQFYRLLVRPDMNWRKLLLHVSKTFFRIVEKKSSKDLSEDTRYYILDDTTLEKTGYTIEGIGKVFDHVFQRYVLGFKCQVLAISDKVSTLVVDFSMHAEATKKGNYGLTTKQLKNRTVIKRKDGDCMKTRVKELDEKKPDIALKMIKRAWKNGIHASYLLMDKWYFGIDLMKGVRKIANGAIHIVTLLRDKRTKFQYKGKTKSAKELMQLLGNDVKSCRKYKCRWVSAHALYQDMPVRLFFVRYGHATDFEVIVTTNTKLSFVNVFETYQVRWGIEVINKECKQYLGLGSQQSTNMNAQIADATIVFMGYNMLTLTKRFSDYETLGGLFHEIQKETLELTFFERTLPLIVELLAMEAKLLGYSIDDVIERAMIDEDYNHKLLYILKNNQDIKEHRA
;
A
#
# COMPACT_ATOMS: atom_id res chain seq x y z
N MET A 1 -34.81 -31.31 -0.03
CA MET A 1 -33.52 -30.75 -0.47
C MET A 1 -32.73 -30.14 0.68
N GLU A 2 -33.36 -29.45 1.63
CA GLU A 2 -32.69 -28.87 2.80
C GLU A 2 -32.11 -29.87 3.80
N ILE A 3 -32.75 -31.03 3.99
CA ILE A 3 -32.29 -32.11 4.88
C ILE A 3 -30.99 -32.75 4.37
N CYS A 4 -30.83 -32.93 3.05
CA CYS A 4 -29.59 -33.44 2.46
C CYS A 4 -28.39 -32.50 2.65
N ILE A 5 -28.62 -31.19 2.62
CA ILE A 5 -27.55 -30.19 2.81
C ILE A 5 -27.06 -30.17 4.26
N PHE A 6 -27.95 -30.38 5.23
CA PHE A 6 -27.61 -30.39 6.65
C PHE A 6 -26.85 -31.67 7.07
N VAL A 7 -27.19 -32.81 6.49
CA VAL A 7 -26.48 -34.09 6.72
C VAL A 7 -25.09 -34.04 6.10
N LEU A 8 -24.93 -33.49 4.89
CA LEU A 8 -23.64 -33.33 4.23
C LEU A 8 -22.72 -32.36 4.96
N ALA A 9 -23.27 -31.29 5.58
CA ALA A 9 -22.48 -30.34 6.34
C ALA A 9 -21.93 -30.93 7.66
N ASN A 10 -22.69 -31.80 8.35
CA ASN A 10 -22.23 -32.42 9.58
C ASN A 10 -21.23 -33.58 9.29
N GLU A 11 -21.47 -34.39 8.27
CA GLU A 11 -20.51 -35.42 7.85
C GLU A 11 -19.20 -34.80 7.35
N TYR A 12 -19.26 -33.64 6.70
CA TYR A 12 -18.08 -32.87 6.26
C TYR A 12 -17.20 -32.39 7.43
N THR A 13 -17.81 -32.01 8.54
CA THR A 13 -17.08 -31.55 9.74
C THR A 13 -16.39 -32.75 10.44
N ILE A 14 -17.05 -33.88 10.57
CA ILE A 14 -16.50 -35.11 11.14
C ILE A 14 -15.40 -35.71 10.26
N PHE A 15 -15.59 -35.69 8.93
CA PHE A 15 -14.58 -36.11 7.96
C PHE A 15 -13.32 -35.19 7.99
N LYS A 16 -13.52 -33.90 8.14
CA LYS A 16 -12.42 -32.93 8.24
C LYS A 16 -11.55 -33.15 9.48
N GLU A 17 -12.13 -33.52 10.60
CA GLU A 17 -11.39 -33.78 11.84
C GLU A 17 -10.64 -35.13 11.80
N SER A 18 -11.21 -36.19 11.20
CA SER A 18 -10.56 -37.49 11.11
C SER A 18 -9.43 -37.54 10.09
N VAL A 19 -9.60 -36.92 8.92
CA VAL A 19 -8.58 -36.89 7.87
C VAL A 19 -7.40 -35.94 8.25
N MET A 20 -7.66 -34.87 8.98
CA MET A 20 -6.59 -33.95 9.41
C MET A 20 -5.73 -34.50 10.55
N SER A 21 -6.25 -35.34 11.46
CA SER A 21 -5.46 -35.75 12.63
C SER A 21 -4.50 -36.89 12.38
N ALA A 22 -4.79 -37.80 11.43
CA ALA A 22 -4.03 -39.04 11.25
C ALA A 22 -2.93 -38.97 10.18
N LYS A 23 -2.92 -38.02 9.24
CA LYS A 23 -2.12 -38.15 8.00
C LYS A 23 -1.31 -36.94 7.56
N ILE A 24 -1.16 -35.94 8.42
CA ILE A 24 -0.26 -34.78 8.17
C ILE A 24 1.20 -35.24 7.97
N ALA A 25 1.62 -36.34 8.57
CA ALA A 25 2.97 -36.88 8.45
C ALA A 25 3.29 -37.39 7.04
N HIS A 26 2.38 -38.13 6.40
CA HIS A 26 2.59 -38.62 5.04
C HIS A 26 2.39 -37.57 3.95
N PHE A 27 1.53 -36.58 4.19
CA PHE A 27 1.41 -35.42 3.30
C PHE A 27 2.65 -34.50 3.33
N SER A 28 3.38 -34.47 4.45
CA SER A 28 4.65 -33.74 4.52
C SER A 28 5.75 -34.40 3.65
N GLU A 29 5.69 -35.72 3.45
CA GLU A 29 6.63 -36.41 2.54
C GLU A 29 6.30 -36.15 1.07
N LEU A 30 5.02 -36.15 0.67
CA LEU A 30 4.61 -35.75 -0.68
C LEU A 30 4.90 -34.25 -0.94
N SER A 31 4.70 -33.40 0.05
CA SER A 31 5.09 -32.00 0.02
C SER A 31 6.61 -31.82 -0.10
N ASN A 32 7.41 -32.67 0.54
CA ASN A 32 8.86 -32.64 0.43
C ASN A 32 9.37 -33.14 -0.92
N ILE A 33 8.71 -34.11 -1.57
CA ILE A 33 9.02 -34.58 -2.92
C ILE A 33 8.67 -33.54 -3.99
N LEU A 34 7.62 -32.75 -3.76
CA LEU A 34 7.22 -31.61 -4.61
C LEU A 34 7.95 -30.31 -4.23
N GLY A 35 8.69 -30.31 -3.13
CA GLY A 35 9.08 -29.13 -2.35
C GLY A 35 10.29 -28.34 -2.83
N ASP A 36 10.99 -28.75 -3.88
CA ASP A 36 12.18 -27.97 -4.35
C ASP A 36 11.84 -26.81 -5.31
N LYS A 37 10.56 -26.64 -5.69
CA LYS A 37 10.11 -25.54 -6.56
C LYS A 37 9.55 -24.30 -5.83
N ASN A 38 9.68 -24.27 -4.51
CA ASN A 38 9.11 -23.21 -3.63
C ASN A 38 9.98 -21.95 -3.50
N ALA A 39 10.91 -21.64 -4.42
CA ALA A 39 11.93 -20.63 -4.16
C ALA A 39 11.37 -19.23 -3.94
N MET A 40 10.42 -18.76 -4.71
CA MET A 40 10.01 -17.34 -4.69
C MET A 40 8.82 -17.01 -3.79
N CYS A 41 7.79 -17.86 -3.72
CA CYS A 41 6.73 -17.68 -2.71
C CYS A 41 7.31 -17.80 -1.30
N ASN A 42 8.25 -18.72 -1.11
CA ASN A 42 9.06 -18.82 0.10
C ASN A 42 9.91 -17.57 0.31
N GLU A 43 10.42 -16.93 -0.74
CA GLU A 43 11.16 -15.68 -0.61
C GLU A 43 10.28 -14.51 -0.19
N PHE A 44 9.08 -14.38 -0.77
CA PHE A 44 8.13 -13.36 -0.35
C PHE A 44 7.63 -13.58 1.08
N ILE A 45 7.28 -14.82 1.46
CA ILE A 45 6.89 -15.18 2.83
C ILE A 45 8.07 -14.97 3.79
N ARG A 46 9.28 -15.35 3.39
CA ARG A 46 10.50 -15.08 4.17
C ARG A 46 10.75 -13.58 4.33
N LEU A 47 10.51 -12.82 3.27
CA LEU A 47 10.63 -11.37 3.29
C LEU A 47 9.59 -10.74 4.21
N MET A 48 8.34 -11.21 4.16
CA MET A 48 7.30 -10.81 5.12
C MET A 48 7.73 -11.11 6.56
N GLY A 49 8.38 -12.25 6.80
CA GLY A 49 8.97 -12.60 8.09
C GLY A 49 10.02 -11.59 8.57
N GLN A 50 10.86 -11.04 7.65
CA GLN A 50 11.86 -10.03 7.98
C GLN A 50 11.27 -8.72 8.52
N PHE A 51 10.04 -8.37 8.12
CA PHE A 51 9.34 -7.20 8.67
C PHE A 51 8.89 -7.40 10.12
N GLY A 52 8.92 -8.61 10.66
CA GLY A 52 8.58 -8.91 12.06
C GLY A 52 7.14 -8.53 12.42
N ILE A 53 6.19 -8.75 11.50
CA ILE A 53 4.79 -8.34 11.68
C ILE A 53 4.18 -9.04 12.89
N ALA A 54 4.38 -10.36 13.05
CA ALA A 54 3.83 -11.13 14.17
C ALA A 54 4.32 -10.59 15.53
N SER A 55 5.62 -10.36 15.67
CA SER A 55 6.20 -9.79 16.89
C SER A 55 5.75 -8.34 17.14
N SER A 56 5.48 -7.59 16.08
CA SER A 56 4.95 -6.24 16.17
C SER A 56 3.49 -6.22 16.63
N LEU A 57 2.64 -7.10 16.10
CA LEU A 57 1.25 -7.28 16.50
C LEU A 57 1.14 -7.68 17.98
N SER A 58 1.98 -8.62 18.43
CA SER A 58 2.04 -9.04 19.86
C SER A 58 2.44 -7.88 20.77
N ARG A 59 3.50 -7.13 20.44
CA ARG A 59 3.92 -5.94 21.21
C ARG A 59 2.85 -4.84 21.24
N MET A 60 2.04 -4.72 20.19
CA MET A 60 0.94 -3.74 20.11
C MET A 60 -0.36 -4.27 20.75
N LYS A 61 -0.37 -5.49 21.27
CA LYS A 61 -1.55 -6.18 21.84
C LYS A 61 -2.71 -6.29 20.84
N MET A 62 -2.39 -6.59 19.57
CA MET A 62 -3.36 -6.73 18.49
C MET A 62 -3.66 -8.18 18.13
N GLU A 63 -2.92 -9.15 18.67
CA GLU A 63 -3.20 -10.57 18.50
C GLU A 63 -4.52 -10.97 19.17
N LYS A 64 -5.04 -12.13 18.78
CA LYS A 64 -6.23 -12.75 19.38
C LYS A 64 -5.83 -13.89 20.30
N GLU A 65 -6.59 -14.07 21.36
CA GLU A 65 -6.41 -15.21 22.27
C GLU A 65 -6.92 -16.52 21.65
N LYS A 66 -7.95 -16.46 20.79
CA LYS A 66 -8.59 -17.63 20.15
C LYS A 66 -8.79 -17.42 18.65
N GLY A 67 -8.71 -18.51 17.90
CA GLY A 67 -8.91 -18.55 16.45
C GLY A 67 -7.61 -18.34 15.65
N ALA A 68 -7.73 -18.05 14.35
CA ALA A 68 -6.57 -17.81 13.50
C ALA A 68 -5.77 -16.58 13.96
N LYS A 69 -4.45 -16.70 13.95
CA LYS A 69 -3.54 -15.59 14.30
C LYS A 69 -3.76 -14.39 13.38
N VAL A 70 -3.70 -13.20 13.94
CA VAL A 70 -3.86 -11.96 13.15
C VAL A 70 -2.74 -11.80 12.13
N SER A 71 -1.51 -12.21 12.50
CA SER A 71 -0.36 -12.23 11.58
C SER A 71 -0.64 -13.04 10.31
N ASP A 72 -1.24 -14.23 10.47
CA ASP A 72 -1.52 -15.12 9.34
C ASP A 72 -2.62 -14.52 8.46
N LEU A 73 -3.72 -14.05 9.07
CA LEU A 73 -4.80 -13.38 8.33
C LEU A 73 -4.30 -12.16 7.56
N LEU A 74 -3.40 -11.37 8.16
CA LEU A 74 -2.82 -10.21 7.51
C LEU A 74 -1.92 -10.62 6.34
N SER A 75 -1.12 -11.67 6.50
CA SER A 75 -0.29 -12.23 5.43
C SER A 75 -1.14 -12.68 4.25
N TYR A 76 -2.22 -13.40 4.49
CA TYR A 76 -3.16 -13.80 3.43
C TYR A 76 -3.85 -12.60 2.77
N LEU A 77 -4.24 -11.56 3.52
CA LEU A 77 -4.83 -10.36 2.93
C LEU A 77 -3.85 -9.67 1.97
N ILE A 78 -2.56 -9.63 2.30
CA ILE A 78 -1.52 -9.10 1.40
C ILE A 78 -1.38 -10.01 0.17
N ILE A 79 -1.32 -11.33 0.34
CA ILE A 79 -1.25 -12.31 -0.76
C ILE A 79 -2.47 -12.18 -1.68
N PHE A 80 -3.69 -12.04 -1.15
CA PHE A 80 -4.87 -11.84 -1.98
C PHE A 80 -4.77 -10.59 -2.84
N ARG A 81 -4.22 -9.49 -2.31
CA ARG A 81 -3.97 -8.27 -3.09
C ARG A 81 -2.93 -8.49 -4.18
N LEU A 82 -1.87 -9.25 -3.90
CA LEU A 82 -0.87 -9.64 -4.91
C LEU A 82 -1.46 -10.53 -6.00
N CYS A 83 -2.41 -11.38 -5.66
CA CYS A 83 -3.14 -12.21 -6.64
C CYS A 83 -4.27 -11.46 -7.35
N GLY A 84 -4.47 -10.15 -7.08
CA GLY A 84 -5.56 -9.36 -7.66
C GLY A 84 -6.94 -9.78 -7.19
N MET A 85 -7.04 -10.44 -6.02
CA MET A 85 -8.28 -11.02 -5.50
C MET A 85 -8.83 -10.24 -4.30
N SER A 86 -10.16 -10.14 -4.24
CA SER A 86 -10.88 -9.81 -3.02
C SER A 86 -10.95 -11.01 -2.06
N VAL A 87 -11.37 -10.78 -0.82
CA VAL A 87 -11.64 -11.87 0.15
C VAL A 87 -12.71 -12.83 -0.37
N PHE A 88 -13.69 -12.33 -1.12
CA PHE A 88 -14.74 -13.18 -1.68
C PHE A 88 -14.22 -14.05 -2.83
N GLU A 89 -13.48 -13.48 -3.77
CA GLU A 89 -12.86 -14.21 -4.88
C GLU A 89 -11.87 -15.25 -4.39
N SER A 90 -11.07 -14.93 -3.37
CA SER A 90 -10.15 -15.88 -2.75
C SER A 90 -10.90 -17.05 -2.08
N TYR A 91 -12.10 -16.80 -1.53
CA TYR A 91 -12.98 -17.86 -1.04
C TYR A 91 -13.49 -18.75 -2.18
N GLN A 92 -13.97 -18.16 -3.28
CA GLN A 92 -14.42 -18.91 -4.45
C GLN A 92 -13.32 -19.76 -5.08
N GLN A 93 -12.08 -19.26 -5.08
CA GLN A 93 -10.91 -19.97 -5.59
C GLN A 93 -10.28 -20.91 -4.54
N ARG A 94 -10.99 -21.22 -3.46
CA ARG A 94 -10.58 -22.16 -2.41
C ARG A 94 -9.28 -21.84 -1.66
N PHE A 95 -8.78 -20.61 -1.70
CA PHE A 95 -7.64 -20.20 -0.85
C PHE A 95 -7.93 -20.40 0.65
N MET A 96 -9.20 -20.47 1.03
CA MET A 96 -9.61 -20.70 2.42
C MET A 96 -9.32 -22.12 2.92
N SER A 97 -9.09 -23.09 2.02
CA SER A 97 -8.64 -24.44 2.41
C SER A 97 -7.25 -24.44 3.03
N LEU A 98 -6.43 -23.43 2.70
CA LEU A 98 -5.09 -23.22 3.26
C LEU A 98 -5.12 -22.60 4.67
N ILE A 99 -6.29 -22.18 5.14
CA ILE A 99 -6.47 -21.44 6.39
C ILE A 99 -7.56 -22.10 7.23
N ASN A 100 -7.28 -22.36 8.49
CA ASN A 100 -8.31 -22.85 9.41
C ASN A 100 -9.37 -21.76 9.64
N GLY A 101 -10.52 -21.85 8.96
CA GLY A 101 -11.66 -20.97 9.13
C GLY A 101 -12.19 -20.33 7.84
N GLY A 102 -13.36 -19.72 7.92
CA GLY A 102 -14.06 -19.15 6.77
C GLY A 102 -13.74 -17.67 6.50
N LYS A 103 -14.25 -17.12 5.38
CA LYS A 103 -14.07 -15.72 4.94
C LYS A 103 -14.45 -14.66 5.98
N ASN A 104 -15.39 -14.98 6.88
CA ASN A 104 -15.88 -14.03 7.88
C ASN A 104 -14.79 -13.56 8.87
N GLN A 105 -13.75 -14.34 9.10
CA GLN A 105 -12.65 -13.93 9.99
C GLN A 105 -11.85 -12.75 9.39
N PHE A 106 -11.71 -12.68 8.06
CA PHE A 106 -11.08 -11.56 7.36
C PHE A 106 -11.93 -10.30 7.47
N TYR A 107 -13.24 -10.40 7.22
CA TYR A 107 -14.14 -9.25 7.35
C TYR A 107 -14.18 -8.72 8.79
N ARG A 108 -14.19 -9.60 9.79
CA ARG A 108 -14.11 -9.20 11.20
C ARG A 108 -12.78 -8.52 11.52
N LEU A 109 -11.65 -8.98 10.96
CA LEU A 109 -10.35 -8.35 11.16
C LEU A 109 -10.33 -6.93 10.59
N LEU A 110 -10.86 -6.72 9.38
CA LEU A 110 -10.87 -5.42 8.70
C LEU A 110 -11.65 -4.34 9.47
N VAL A 111 -12.68 -4.74 10.25
CA VAL A 111 -13.51 -3.80 11.01
C VAL A 111 -13.14 -3.71 12.50
N ARG A 112 -12.13 -4.43 12.97
CA ARG A 112 -11.73 -4.45 14.40
C ARG A 112 -11.35 -3.05 14.89
N PRO A 113 -11.93 -2.57 16.02
CA PRO A 113 -11.68 -1.23 16.55
C PRO A 113 -10.32 -1.08 17.23
N ASP A 114 -9.72 -2.17 17.73
CA ASP A 114 -8.43 -2.19 18.42
C ASP A 114 -7.22 -2.31 17.47
N MET A 115 -7.45 -2.49 16.17
CA MET A 115 -6.37 -2.56 15.17
C MET A 115 -5.79 -1.18 14.87
N ASN A 116 -4.57 -0.94 15.31
CA ASN A 116 -3.86 0.30 14.98
C ASN A 116 -3.10 0.17 13.64
N TRP A 117 -3.84 0.22 12.56
CA TRP A 117 -3.34 0.11 11.19
C TRP A 117 -2.21 1.11 10.88
N ARG A 118 -2.30 2.32 11.44
CA ARG A 118 -1.26 3.35 11.26
C ARG A 118 0.08 2.94 11.88
N LYS A 119 0.06 2.38 13.08
CA LYS A 119 1.29 1.89 13.72
C LYS A 119 1.91 0.73 12.93
N LEU A 120 1.09 -0.13 12.32
CA LEU A 120 1.59 -1.22 11.48
C LEU A 120 2.28 -0.68 10.23
N LEU A 121 1.69 0.29 9.53
CA LEU A 121 2.30 0.89 8.34
C LEU A 121 3.63 1.60 8.69
N LEU A 122 3.64 2.38 9.77
CA LEU A 122 4.86 3.02 10.27
C LEU A 122 5.94 1.99 10.65
N HIS A 123 5.55 0.86 11.25
CA HIS A 123 6.47 -0.22 11.57
C HIS A 123 7.10 -0.83 10.31
N VAL A 124 6.30 -1.12 9.29
CA VAL A 124 6.78 -1.64 8.01
C VAL A 124 7.76 -0.66 7.35
N SER A 125 7.40 0.62 7.27
CA SER A 125 8.25 1.65 6.65
C SER A 125 9.58 1.84 7.41
N LYS A 126 9.54 1.84 8.74
CA LYS A 126 10.77 1.90 9.56
C LYS A 126 11.64 0.65 9.39
N THR A 127 11.02 -0.52 9.35
CA THR A 127 11.73 -1.80 9.22
C THR A 127 12.37 -1.92 7.84
N PHE A 128 11.75 -1.38 6.78
CA PHE A 128 12.33 -1.32 5.45
C PHE A 128 13.74 -0.69 5.48
N PHE A 129 13.86 0.53 6.00
CA PHE A 129 15.17 1.21 6.05
C PHE A 129 16.18 0.47 6.91
N ARG A 130 15.75 -0.13 8.03
CA ARG A 130 16.63 -0.97 8.86
C ARG A 130 17.16 -2.20 8.10
N ILE A 131 16.32 -2.83 7.26
CA ILE A 131 16.75 -3.96 6.41
C ILE A 131 17.72 -3.46 5.34
N VAL A 132 17.42 -2.33 4.70
CA VAL A 132 18.29 -1.72 3.69
C VAL A 132 19.64 -1.36 4.29
N GLU A 133 19.68 -0.68 5.42
CA GLU A 133 20.91 -0.34 6.16
C GLU A 133 21.75 -1.60 6.50
N LYS A 134 21.07 -2.66 6.94
CA LYS A 134 21.74 -3.93 7.31
C LYS A 134 22.30 -4.70 6.11
N LYS A 135 21.67 -4.59 4.93
CA LYS A 135 22.08 -5.28 3.71
C LYS A 135 23.06 -4.47 2.84
N SER A 136 23.13 -3.16 3.04
CA SER A 136 24.03 -2.30 2.29
C SER A 136 25.42 -2.34 2.91
N SER A 137 26.45 -2.51 2.06
CA SER A 137 27.85 -2.39 2.47
C SER A 137 28.29 -0.94 2.68
N LYS A 138 27.47 0.03 2.27
CA LYS A 138 27.69 1.47 2.46
C LYS A 138 27.01 1.97 3.73
N ASP A 139 27.67 2.85 4.44
CA ASP A 139 27.03 3.62 5.50
C ASP A 139 26.00 4.57 4.86
N LEU A 140 24.72 4.25 5.02
CA LEU A 140 23.58 5.02 4.49
C LEU A 140 23.12 6.13 5.45
N SER A 141 23.84 6.35 6.56
CA SER A 141 23.49 7.37 7.55
C SER A 141 23.54 8.79 6.98
N GLU A 142 24.35 9.02 5.93
CA GLU A 142 24.47 10.31 5.23
C GLU A 142 23.52 10.46 4.03
N ASP A 143 22.77 9.39 3.66
CA ASP A 143 21.87 9.47 2.52
C ASP A 143 20.70 10.40 2.78
N THR A 144 20.58 11.42 1.93
CA THR A 144 19.49 12.39 1.99
C THR A 144 18.16 11.73 1.70
N ARG A 145 17.23 11.75 2.65
CA ARG A 145 15.87 11.27 2.49
C ARG A 145 14.89 12.42 2.28
N TYR A 146 13.82 12.13 1.56
CA TYR A 146 12.82 13.10 1.12
C TYR A 146 11.44 12.64 1.55
N TYR A 147 10.72 13.41 2.36
CA TYR A 147 9.27 13.26 2.46
C TYR A 147 8.62 13.76 1.18
N ILE A 148 7.60 13.07 0.74
CA ILE A 148 6.80 13.47 -0.41
C ILE A 148 5.34 13.48 0.01
N LEU A 149 4.63 14.57 -0.27
CA LEU A 149 3.24 14.77 0.10
C LEU A 149 2.41 15.03 -1.15
N ASP A 150 1.38 14.21 -1.34
CA ASP A 150 0.41 14.37 -2.42
C ASP A 150 -0.92 13.71 -2.05
N ASP A 151 -1.96 13.87 -2.88
CA ASP A 151 -3.22 13.16 -2.70
C ASP A 151 -3.67 12.46 -4.00
N THR A 152 -4.46 11.41 -3.83
CA THR A 152 -5.08 10.67 -4.93
C THR A 152 -6.55 10.45 -4.67
N THR A 153 -7.36 10.37 -5.73
CA THR A 153 -8.80 10.09 -5.64
C THR A 153 -9.05 8.59 -5.50
N LEU A 154 -9.84 8.17 -4.53
CA LEU A 154 -10.38 6.82 -4.39
C LEU A 154 -11.86 6.86 -4.74
N GLU A 155 -12.19 6.54 -5.99
CA GLU A 155 -13.57 6.50 -6.48
C GLU A 155 -14.34 5.34 -5.85
N LYS A 156 -15.62 5.57 -5.56
CA LYS A 156 -16.54 4.61 -4.94
C LYS A 156 -17.89 4.64 -5.66
N THR A 157 -18.62 3.55 -5.59
CA THR A 157 -19.94 3.42 -6.20
C THR A 157 -21.09 3.54 -5.20
N GLY A 158 -20.83 3.20 -3.92
CA GLY A 158 -21.88 3.15 -2.88
C GLY A 158 -22.06 4.43 -2.09
N TYR A 159 -23.28 4.98 -2.05
CA TYR A 159 -23.62 6.15 -1.24
C TYR A 159 -23.76 5.85 0.27
N THR A 160 -23.78 4.58 0.66
CA THR A 160 -23.94 4.15 2.07
C THR A 160 -22.61 3.96 2.78
N ILE A 161 -21.48 4.20 2.10
CA ILE A 161 -20.15 4.12 2.72
C ILE A 161 -20.04 5.25 3.76
N GLU A 162 -19.60 4.89 4.94
CA GLU A 162 -19.42 5.81 6.08
C GLU A 162 -18.55 7.01 5.70
N GLY A 163 -19.04 8.20 5.92
CA GLY A 163 -18.32 9.45 5.68
C GLY A 163 -18.10 9.81 4.20
N ILE A 164 -18.75 9.10 3.26
CA ILE A 164 -18.60 9.32 1.81
C ILE A 164 -19.00 10.75 1.40
N GLY A 165 -18.36 11.25 0.35
CA GLY A 165 -18.69 12.53 -0.28
C GLY A 165 -18.32 12.53 -1.76
N LYS A 166 -18.64 13.61 -2.47
CA LYS A 166 -18.11 13.84 -3.81
C LYS A 166 -16.82 14.64 -3.70
N VAL A 167 -15.77 14.15 -4.34
CA VAL A 167 -14.45 14.77 -4.40
C VAL A 167 -14.09 15.09 -5.85
N PHE A 168 -13.33 16.16 -6.07
CA PHE A 168 -12.93 16.54 -7.41
C PHE A 168 -11.77 15.69 -7.89
N ASP A 169 -11.95 14.97 -9.00
CA ASP A 169 -10.87 14.24 -9.65
C ASP A 169 -10.16 15.11 -10.68
N HIS A 170 -8.89 15.42 -10.42
CA HIS A 170 -8.09 16.30 -11.28
C HIS A 170 -7.67 15.63 -12.61
N VAL A 171 -7.63 14.30 -12.65
CA VAL A 171 -7.29 13.55 -13.86
C VAL A 171 -8.45 13.60 -14.85
N PHE A 172 -9.66 13.27 -14.37
CA PHE A 172 -10.86 13.24 -15.21
C PHE A 172 -11.62 14.57 -15.23
N GLN A 173 -11.15 15.62 -14.52
CA GLN A 173 -11.77 16.95 -14.43
C GLN A 173 -13.26 16.91 -14.05
N ARG A 174 -13.65 16.00 -13.16
CA ARG A 174 -15.05 15.80 -12.72
C ARG A 174 -15.14 15.51 -11.22
N TYR A 175 -16.33 15.72 -10.68
CA TYR A 175 -16.65 15.26 -9.33
C TYR A 175 -17.04 13.79 -9.37
N VAL A 176 -16.40 12.98 -8.55
CA VAL A 176 -16.69 11.56 -8.35
C VAL A 176 -17.09 11.29 -6.91
N LEU A 177 -17.90 10.27 -6.69
CA LEU A 177 -18.20 9.78 -5.35
C LEU A 177 -16.96 9.08 -4.81
N GLY A 178 -16.51 9.41 -3.59
CA GLY A 178 -15.30 8.80 -3.05
C GLY A 178 -14.61 9.59 -1.96
N PHE A 179 -13.32 9.35 -1.82
CA PHE A 179 -12.44 10.02 -0.87
C PHE A 179 -11.20 10.56 -1.57
N LYS A 180 -10.65 11.65 -1.04
CA LYS A 180 -9.26 12.03 -1.29
C LYS A 180 -8.36 11.30 -0.30
N CYS A 181 -7.46 10.48 -0.79
CA CYS A 181 -6.44 9.84 0.02
C CYS A 181 -5.17 10.70 -0.02
N GLN A 182 -4.91 11.42 1.06
CA GLN A 182 -3.66 12.15 1.24
C GLN A 182 -2.58 11.17 1.71
N VAL A 183 -1.46 11.13 1.01
CA VAL A 183 -0.37 10.18 1.25
C VAL A 183 0.90 10.95 1.63
N LEU A 184 1.55 10.50 2.69
CA LEU A 184 2.92 10.86 3.03
C LEU A 184 3.84 9.69 2.64
N ALA A 185 4.69 9.90 1.66
CA ALA A 185 5.72 8.97 1.27
C ALA A 185 7.10 9.43 1.74
N ILE A 186 8.08 8.53 1.71
CA ILE A 186 9.51 8.82 1.92
C ILE A 186 10.34 8.16 0.82
N SER A 187 11.33 8.86 0.31
CA SER A 187 12.24 8.38 -0.72
C SER A 187 13.70 8.57 -0.32
N ASP A 188 14.55 7.62 -0.68
CA ASP A 188 16.00 7.73 -0.68
C ASP A 188 16.59 7.84 -2.09
N LYS A 189 15.76 8.23 -3.08
CA LYS A 189 15.99 8.26 -4.54
C LYS A 189 16.01 6.88 -5.21
N VAL A 190 16.34 5.82 -4.51
CA VAL A 190 16.33 4.44 -5.04
C VAL A 190 14.95 3.81 -4.84
N SER A 191 14.38 4.01 -3.68
CA SER A 191 13.07 3.46 -3.29
C SER A 191 12.16 4.56 -2.75
N THR A 192 10.89 4.48 -3.05
CA THR A 192 9.86 5.37 -2.49
C THR A 192 8.80 4.53 -1.79
N LEU A 193 8.50 4.85 -0.54
CA LEU A 193 7.63 4.07 0.37
C LEU A 193 6.50 4.93 0.91
N VAL A 194 5.36 4.32 1.20
CA VAL A 194 4.28 4.99 1.95
C VAL A 194 4.55 4.89 3.44
N VAL A 195 4.52 6.02 4.13
CA VAL A 195 4.76 6.14 5.59
C VAL A 195 3.46 6.28 6.35
N ASP A 196 2.57 7.14 5.88
CA ASP A 196 1.27 7.43 6.50
C ASP A 196 0.29 7.92 5.42
N PHE A 197 -0.99 7.83 5.72
CA PHE A 197 -2.03 8.39 4.84
C PHE A 197 -3.25 8.82 5.66
N SER A 198 -4.11 9.61 5.07
CA SER A 198 -5.45 9.93 5.60
C SER A 198 -6.47 9.97 4.48
N MET A 199 -7.72 9.69 4.82
CA MET A 199 -8.84 9.83 3.88
C MET A 199 -9.62 11.09 4.22
N HIS A 200 -10.01 11.84 3.20
CA HIS A 200 -10.76 13.09 3.34
C HIS A 200 -12.01 13.06 2.50
N ALA A 201 -13.11 13.56 3.08
CA ALA A 201 -14.31 13.94 2.37
C ALA A 201 -14.27 15.46 2.17
N GLU A 202 -14.50 15.93 0.95
CA GLU A 202 -14.45 17.36 0.65
C GLU A 202 -15.82 18.01 1.01
N ALA A 203 -15.89 18.61 2.20
CA ALA A 203 -17.02 19.42 2.56
C ALA A 203 -17.12 20.64 1.62
N THR A 204 -18.24 20.85 0.98
CA THR A 204 -18.51 22.07 0.21
C THR A 204 -18.71 23.25 1.15
N LYS A 205 -18.74 24.49 0.62
CA LYS A 205 -19.12 25.68 1.40
C LYS A 205 -20.48 25.53 2.13
N LYS A 206 -21.39 24.71 1.58
CA LYS A 206 -22.69 24.40 2.17
C LYS A 206 -22.66 23.21 3.13
N GLY A 207 -21.54 22.57 3.35
CA GLY A 207 -21.40 21.39 4.22
C GLY A 207 -22.13 20.14 3.73
N ASN A 208 -22.54 20.09 2.45
CA ASN A 208 -23.32 18.98 1.89
C ASN A 208 -22.48 17.91 1.18
N TYR A 209 -21.14 18.01 1.19
CA TYR A 209 -20.22 17.05 0.56
C TYR A 209 -20.52 16.76 -0.91
N GLY A 210 -21.15 17.71 -1.63
CA GLY A 210 -21.58 17.51 -3.02
C GLY A 210 -22.75 16.51 -3.19
N LEU A 211 -23.38 16.10 -2.11
CA LEU A 211 -24.49 15.15 -2.07
C LEU A 211 -25.85 15.87 -2.15
N THR A 212 -26.86 15.19 -2.69
CA THR A 212 -28.25 15.64 -2.62
C THR A 212 -28.75 15.52 -1.18
N THR A 213 -29.87 16.24 -0.87
CA THR A 213 -30.50 16.19 0.47
C THR A 213 -30.86 14.77 0.90
N LYS A 214 -31.36 13.94 -0.02
CA LYS A 214 -31.66 12.52 0.25
C LYS A 214 -30.37 11.71 0.53
N GLN A 215 -29.32 11.91 -0.25
CA GLN A 215 -28.02 11.22 -0.05
C GLN A 215 -27.33 11.68 1.24
N LEU A 216 -27.41 12.97 1.57
CA LEU A 216 -26.84 13.53 2.78
C LEU A 216 -27.49 12.95 4.05
N LYS A 217 -28.82 12.71 4.03
CA LYS A 217 -29.51 12.02 5.14
C LYS A 217 -29.01 10.59 5.36
N ASN A 218 -28.57 9.93 4.30
CA ASN A 218 -28.03 8.57 4.35
C ASN A 218 -26.52 8.53 4.67
N ARG A 219 -25.82 9.68 4.61
CA ARG A 219 -24.42 9.78 4.98
C ARG A 219 -24.29 9.60 6.49
N THR A 220 -23.78 8.46 6.89
CA THR A 220 -23.56 8.11 8.31
C THR A 220 -22.10 8.32 8.68
N VAL A 221 -21.87 8.68 9.92
CA VAL A 221 -20.55 8.62 10.57
C VAL A 221 -20.76 7.93 11.91
N ILE A 222 -20.23 6.73 12.06
CA ILE A 222 -20.41 5.91 13.25
C ILE A 222 -19.67 6.57 14.42
N LYS A 223 -20.38 6.79 15.54
CA LYS A 223 -19.79 7.31 16.76
C LYS A 223 -18.94 6.22 17.42
N ARG A 224 -17.65 6.48 17.56
CA ARG A 224 -16.68 5.55 18.14
C ARG A 224 -16.42 5.83 19.61
N LYS A 225 -16.26 4.78 20.39
CA LYS A 225 -15.92 4.85 21.83
C LYS A 225 -14.48 5.31 22.02
N ASP A 226 -14.15 5.72 23.24
CA ASP A 226 -12.78 5.97 23.63
C ASP A 226 -11.99 4.65 23.62
N GLY A 227 -10.74 4.69 23.16
CA GLY A 227 -9.93 3.50 22.92
C GLY A 227 -10.03 2.89 21.54
N ASP A 228 -11.06 3.25 20.73
CA ASP A 228 -11.13 2.84 19.33
C ASP A 228 -10.02 3.55 18.51
N CYS A 229 -9.11 2.75 17.95
CA CYS A 229 -7.99 3.23 17.16
C CYS A 229 -8.44 4.02 15.91
N MET A 230 -9.68 3.82 15.47
CA MET A 230 -10.24 4.49 14.30
C MET A 230 -10.89 5.84 14.62
N LYS A 231 -11.09 6.18 15.90
CA LYS A 231 -11.74 7.44 16.30
C LYS A 231 -11.05 8.66 15.69
N THR A 232 -9.72 8.70 15.72
CA THR A 232 -8.93 9.79 15.15
C THR A 232 -8.92 9.75 13.62
N ARG A 233 -8.89 8.57 13.02
CA ARG A 233 -8.89 8.38 11.57
C ARG A 233 -10.16 8.90 10.90
N VAL A 234 -11.30 8.67 11.53
CA VAL A 234 -12.60 9.13 11.03
C VAL A 234 -12.75 10.64 11.18
N LYS A 235 -12.19 11.24 12.24
CA LYS A 235 -12.16 12.71 12.38
C LYS A 235 -11.37 13.38 11.26
N GLU A 236 -10.32 12.71 10.75
CA GLU A 236 -9.51 13.23 9.65
C GLU A 236 -10.31 13.46 8.34
N LEU A 237 -11.47 12.80 8.18
CA LEU A 237 -12.34 13.01 7.00
C LEU A 237 -12.71 14.47 6.77
N ASP A 238 -12.92 15.23 7.86
CA ASP A 238 -13.40 16.61 7.83
C ASP A 238 -12.30 17.64 8.22
N GLU A 239 -11.09 17.17 8.60
CA GLU A 239 -9.97 18.04 8.92
C GLU A 239 -9.27 18.57 7.65
N LYS A 240 -8.64 19.75 7.76
CA LYS A 240 -7.89 20.32 6.64
C LYS A 240 -6.66 19.49 6.30
N LYS A 241 -6.45 19.20 5.03
CA LYS A 241 -5.29 18.43 4.53
C LYS A 241 -3.94 18.96 5.01
N PRO A 242 -3.65 20.30 5.04
CA PRO A 242 -2.38 20.81 5.56
C PRO A 242 -2.15 20.50 7.05
N ASP A 243 -3.21 20.54 7.88
CA ASP A 243 -3.11 20.23 9.31
C ASP A 243 -2.82 18.73 9.53
N ILE A 244 -3.46 17.87 8.71
CA ILE A 244 -3.19 16.44 8.74
C ILE A 244 -1.78 16.13 8.23
N ALA A 245 -1.30 16.81 7.19
CA ALA A 245 0.08 16.69 6.71
C ALA A 245 1.09 16.96 7.83
N LEU A 246 0.90 18.01 8.62
CA LEU A 246 1.74 18.30 9.79
C LEU A 246 1.68 17.16 10.82
N LYS A 247 0.49 16.62 11.10
CA LYS A 247 0.32 15.50 12.02
C LYS A 247 1.04 14.24 11.51
N MET A 248 0.96 13.94 10.21
CA MET A 248 1.64 12.79 9.59
C MET A 248 3.16 12.94 9.67
N ILE A 249 3.71 14.08 9.27
CA ILE A 249 5.16 14.37 9.33
C ILE A 249 5.67 14.29 10.76
N LYS A 250 4.94 14.88 11.73
CA LYS A 250 5.29 14.81 13.16
C LYS A 250 5.31 13.38 13.68
N ARG A 251 4.36 12.52 13.24
CA ARG A 251 4.35 11.09 13.61
C ARG A 251 5.53 10.36 13.01
N ALA A 252 5.80 10.53 11.72
CA ALA A 252 6.94 9.93 11.04
C ALA A 252 8.25 10.29 11.74
N TRP A 253 8.48 11.59 12.00
CA TRP A 253 9.66 12.08 12.69
C TRP A 253 9.82 11.47 14.08
N LYS A 254 8.76 11.47 14.91
CA LYS A 254 8.77 10.87 16.26
C LYS A 254 9.03 9.35 16.26
N ASN A 255 8.71 8.65 15.17
CA ASN A 255 8.97 7.22 15.04
C ASN A 255 10.36 6.90 14.45
N GLY A 256 11.22 7.92 14.27
CA GLY A 256 12.58 7.76 13.75
C GLY A 256 12.64 7.56 12.23
N ILE A 257 11.57 7.92 11.50
CA ILE A 257 11.57 7.96 10.04
C ILE A 257 11.87 9.40 9.65
N HIS A 258 13.16 9.74 9.53
CA HIS A 258 13.62 11.11 9.31
C HIS A 258 13.87 11.39 7.83
N ALA A 259 13.66 12.65 7.41
CA ALA A 259 13.99 13.16 6.09
C ALA A 259 14.53 14.60 6.19
N SER A 260 15.42 14.97 5.27
CA SER A 260 16.02 16.30 5.20
C SER A 260 15.17 17.29 4.41
N TYR A 261 14.27 16.79 3.57
CA TYR A 261 13.40 17.59 2.72
C TYR A 261 11.96 17.14 2.78
N LEU A 262 11.02 18.09 2.60
CA LEU A 262 9.63 17.83 2.23
C LEU A 262 9.41 18.35 0.81
N LEU A 263 8.98 17.46 -0.07
CA LEU A 263 8.57 17.73 -1.44
C LEU A 263 7.05 17.67 -1.51
N MET A 264 6.42 18.71 -2.05
CA MET A 264 4.96 18.77 -2.12
C MET A 264 4.47 19.44 -3.40
N ASP A 265 3.26 19.09 -3.81
CA ASP A 265 2.62 19.77 -4.93
C ASP A 265 2.29 21.23 -4.60
N LYS A 266 2.17 22.08 -5.64
CA LYS A 266 1.83 23.51 -5.51
C LYS A 266 0.55 23.78 -4.72
N TRP A 267 -0.37 22.81 -4.68
CA TRP A 267 -1.62 22.92 -3.92
C TRP A 267 -1.34 23.11 -2.40
N TYR A 268 -0.30 22.45 -1.89
CA TYR A 268 0.09 22.55 -0.47
C TYR A 268 0.93 23.79 -0.14
N PHE A 269 1.25 24.62 -1.13
CA PHE A 269 2.03 25.85 -0.89
C PHE A 269 1.27 26.79 0.05
N GLY A 270 1.80 27.01 1.24
CA GLY A 270 1.23 27.90 2.25
C GLY A 270 2.14 28.05 3.46
N ILE A 271 2.16 29.27 4.03
CA ILE A 271 3.11 29.62 5.10
C ILE A 271 2.91 28.79 6.37
N ASP A 272 1.66 28.51 6.75
CA ASP A 272 1.36 27.78 7.99
C ASP A 272 1.93 26.36 7.94
N LEU A 273 1.73 25.66 6.81
CA LEU A 273 2.32 24.34 6.60
C LEU A 273 3.85 24.43 6.60
N MET A 274 4.42 25.39 5.88
CA MET A 274 5.87 25.54 5.77
C MET A 274 6.52 25.86 7.12
N LYS A 275 5.97 26.81 7.89
CA LYS A 275 6.44 27.14 9.26
C LYS A 275 6.25 25.93 10.20
N GLY A 276 5.11 25.24 10.10
CA GLY A 276 4.82 24.05 10.90
C GLY A 276 5.83 22.92 10.67
N VAL A 277 6.17 22.63 9.42
CA VAL A 277 7.16 21.61 9.05
C VAL A 277 8.56 21.99 9.57
N ARG A 278 8.98 23.22 9.38
CA ARG A 278 10.27 23.71 9.91
C ARG A 278 10.35 23.59 11.43
N LYS A 279 9.24 23.81 12.14
CA LYS A 279 9.17 23.70 13.61
C LYS A 279 9.27 22.25 14.11
N ILE A 280 8.76 21.26 13.37
CA ILE A 280 8.75 19.84 13.78
C ILE A 280 10.17 19.33 14.08
N ALA A 281 11.15 19.71 13.29
CA ALA A 281 12.52 19.21 13.35
C ALA A 281 13.55 20.32 13.61
N ASN A 282 13.15 21.38 14.32
CA ASN A 282 14.02 22.53 14.64
C ASN A 282 14.79 23.08 13.43
N GLY A 283 14.12 23.14 12.28
CA GLY A 283 14.71 23.62 11.04
C GLY A 283 15.46 22.57 10.19
N ALA A 284 15.55 21.33 10.61
CA ALA A 284 16.26 20.29 9.84
C ALA A 284 15.54 19.88 8.55
N ILE A 285 14.20 19.94 8.51
CA ILE A 285 13.44 19.62 7.29
C ILE A 285 13.32 20.86 6.43
N HIS A 286 13.98 20.88 5.28
CA HIS A 286 13.79 21.88 4.24
C HIS A 286 12.59 21.56 3.34
N ILE A 287 12.04 22.57 2.67
CA ILE A 287 10.88 22.41 1.80
C ILE A 287 11.29 22.74 0.37
N VAL A 288 10.81 21.94 -0.58
CA VAL A 288 10.89 22.23 -2.02
C VAL A 288 9.49 22.00 -2.62
N THR A 289 8.95 23.02 -3.27
CA THR A 289 7.60 23.01 -3.84
C THR A 289 7.51 23.96 -5.03
N LEU A 290 6.47 23.82 -5.85
CA LEU A 290 6.11 24.83 -6.83
C LEU A 290 5.24 25.92 -6.19
N LEU A 291 5.35 27.13 -6.70
CA LEU A 291 4.50 28.25 -6.31
C LEU A 291 3.11 28.06 -6.92
N ARG A 292 2.08 28.17 -6.10
CA ARG A 292 0.67 28.02 -6.54
C ARG A 292 0.18 29.21 -7.36
N ASP A 293 0.46 30.44 -6.92
CA ASP A 293 -0.04 31.67 -7.54
C ASP A 293 1.11 32.68 -7.72
N LYS A 294 1.36 33.08 -8.93
CA LYS A 294 2.41 34.05 -9.29
C LYS A 294 2.17 35.45 -8.75
N ARG A 295 0.97 35.76 -8.25
CA ARG A 295 0.63 36.99 -7.53
C ARG A 295 1.11 36.98 -6.07
N THR A 296 1.55 35.82 -5.56
CA THR A 296 2.11 35.70 -4.22
C THR A 296 3.25 36.69 -4.03
N LYS A 297 3.19 37.46 -2.93
CA LYS A 297 4.13 38.54 -2.61
C LYS A 297 5.29 38.03 -1.75
N PHE A 298 6.48 38.53 -2.04
CA PHE A 298 7.73 38.28 -1.34
C PHE A 298 8.42 39.58 -1.02
N GLN A 299 9.17 39.61 0.07
CA GLN A 299 10.06 40.76 0.37
C GLN A 299 11.40 40.50 -0.32
N TYR A 300 11.77 41.38 -1.23
CA TYR A 300 13.01 41.34 -2.00
C TYR A 300 13.73 42.69 -1.92
N LYS A 301 14.97 42.71 -1.40
CA LYS A 301 15.76 43.92 -1.23
C LYS A 301 14.97 45.05 -0.56
N GLY A 302 14.24 44.74 0.55
CA GLY A 302 13.45 45.70 1.30
C GLY A 302 12.10 46.10 0.66
N LYS A 303 11.76 45.61 -0.55
CA LYS A 303 10.51 45.93 -1.25
C LYS A 303 9.63 44.69 -1.40
N THR A 304 8.32 44.86 -1.24
CA THR A 304 7.34 43.81 -1.48
C THR A 304 7.01 43.70 -2.96
N LYS A 305 7.27 42.55 -3.57
CA LYS A 305 7.06 42.24 -4.98
C LYS A 305 6.35 40.91 -5.16
N SER A 306 5.47 40.81 -6.14
CA SER A 306 4.92 39.54 -6.57
C SER A 306 5.97 38.73 -7.33
N ALA A 307 5.78 37.40 -7.42
CA ALA A 307 6.67 36.54 -8.21
C ALA A 307 6.72 37.01 -9.69
N LYS A 308 5.59 37.49 -10.24
CA LYS A 308 5.53 38.04 -11.60
C LYS A 308 6.42 39.30 -11.77
N GLU A 309 6.34 40.24 -10.83
CA GLU A 309 7.19 41.44 -10.82
C GLU A 309 8.66 41.10 -10.61
N LEU A 310 8.98 40.13 -9.77
CA LEU A 310 10.36 39.65 -9.56
C LEU A 310 10.93 39.04 -10.86
N MET A 311 10.16 38.25 -11.59
CA MET A 311 10.61 37.72 -12.87
C MET A 311 10.89 38.83 -13.89
N GLN A 312 10.08 39.86 -13.94
CA GLN A 312 10.32 41.02 -14.80
C GLN A 312 11.63 41.76 -14.44
N LEU A 313 11.87 41.97 -13.12
CA LEU A 313 13.09 42.61 -12.64
C LEU A 313 14.37 41.80 -12.93
N LEU A 314 14.26 40.49 -12.91
CA LEU A 314 15.40 39.56 -13.05
C LEU A 314 15.57 39.06 -14.49
N GLY A 315 14.77 39.55 -15.41
CA GLY A 315 14.72 39.07 -16.79
C GLY A 315 16.04 39.13 -17.57
N ASN A 316 16.93 40.05 -17.18
CA ASN A 316 18.26 40.23 -17.78
C ASN A 316 19.32 39.23 -17.26
N ASP A 317 19.08 38.63 -16.08
CA ASP A 317 20.03 37.72 -15.42
C ASP A 317 19.77 36.25 -15.70
N VAL A 318 19.02 35.94 -16.76
CA VAL A 318 18.58 34.58 -17.10
C VAL A 318 19.76 33.73 -17.58
N LYS A 319 19.93 32.57 -16.95
CA LYS A 319 20.96 31.58 -17.23
C LYS A 319 20.37 30.41 -18.00
N SER A 320 21.16 29.75 -18.84
CA SER A 320 20.77 28.52 -19.55
C SER A 320 21.25 27.29 -18.78
N CYS A 321 20.40 26.25 -18.75
CA CYS A 321 20.79 24.93 -18.29
C CYS A 321 20.65 23.94 -19.44
N ARG A 322 21.79 23.49 -19.99
CA ARG A 322 21.83 22.54 -21.12
C ARG A 322 21.26 21.17 -20.74
N LYS A 323 21.55 20.70 -19.51
CA LYS A 323 21.10 19.38 -19.00
C LYS A 323 19.58 19.24 -19.06
N TYR A 324 18.83 20.29 -18.72
CA TYR A 324 17.35 20.25 -18.64
C TYR A 324 16.68 21.09 -19.74
N LYS A 325 17.43 21.57 -20.73
CA LYS A 325 16.93 22.36 -21.86
C LYS A 325 16.00 23.49 -21.42
N CYS A 326 16.39 24.20 -20.36
CA CYS A 326 15.59 25.28 -19.76
C CYS A 326 16.44 26.53 -19.50
N ARG A 327 15.75 27.65 -19.33
CA ARG A 327 16.30 28.92 -18.84
C ARG A 327 15.81 29.19 -17.43
N TRP A 328 16.66 29.75 -16.60
CA TRP A 328 16.32 30.00 -15.20
C TRP A 328 17.01 31.24 -14.65
N VAL A 329 16.40 31.84 -13.63
CA VAL A 329 16.98 32.85 -12.77
C VAL A 329 16.54 32.64 -11.33
N SER A 330 17.28 33.09 -10.34
CA SER A 330 16.91 32.90 -8.94
C SER A 330 17.02 34.20 -8.13
N ALA A 331 16.18 34.26 -7.08
CA ALA A 331 16.19 35.33 -6.11
C ALA A 331 16.15 34.80 -4.68
N HIS A 332 16.90 35.41 -3.78
CA HIS A 332 16.74 35.26 -2.35
C HIS A 332 15.68 36.26 -1.86
N ALA A 333 14.67 35.79 -1.16
CA ALA A 333 13.54 36.59 -0.71
C ALA A 333 13.00 36.08 0.64
N LEU A 334 12.14 36.90 1.26
CA LEU A 334 11.37 36.44 2.44
C LEU A 334 9.91 36.21 2.05
N TYR A 335 9.39 35.07 2.44
CA TYR A 335 7.97 34.76 2.35
C TYR A 335 7.36 34.78 3.76
N GLN A 336 6.68 35.91 4.11
CA GLN A 336 6.16 36.15 5.46
C GLN A 336 7.20 35.80 6.55
N ASP A 337 8.36 36.51 6.48
CA ASP A 337 9.54 36.39 7.34
C ASP A 337 10.34 35.10 7.23
N MET A 338 9.91 34.13 6.41
CA MET A 338 10.67 32.92 6.17
C MET A 338 11.65 33.13 5.01
N PRO A 339 12.96 32.91 5.22
CA PRO A 339 13.93 32.93 4.12
C PRO A 339 13.65 31.84 3.11
N VAL A 340 13.52 32.23 1.85
CA VAL A 340 13.30 31.31 0.72
C VAL A 340 14.19 31.71 -0.46
N ARG A 341 14.50 30.71 -1.29
CA ARG A 341 15.08 30.95 -2.61
C ARG A 341 14.05 30.57 -3.66
N LEU A 342 13.83 31.48 -4.57
CA LEU A 342 12.92 31.31 -5.71
C LEU A 342 13.74 31.00 -6.94
N PHE A 343 13.36 29.99 -7.69
CA PHE A 343 13.93 29.67 -9.00
C PHE A 343 12.83 29.78 -10.04
N PHE A 344 12.93 30.76 -10.91
CA PHE A 344 12.04 30.98 -12.02
C PHE A 344 12.55 30.15 -13.20
N VAL A 345 11.78 29.23 -13.70
CA VAL A 345 12.20 28.24 -14.70
C VAL A 345 11.30 28.36 -15.93
N ARG A 346 11.89 28.40 -17.11
CA ARG A 346 11.19 28.42 -18.37
C ARG A 346 11.74 27.33 -19.30
N TYR A 347 10.87 26.45 -19.74
CA TYR A 347 11.23 25.31 -20.58
C TYR A 347 11.10 25.66 -22.07
N GLY A 348 12.09 25.27 -22.86
CA GLY A 348 12.06 25.41 -24.31
C GLY A 348 11.65 26.81 -24.77
N HIS A 349 10.59 26.86 -25.58
CA HIS A 349 9.99 28.08 -26.11
C HIS A 349 8.79 28.59 -25.30
N ALA A 350 8.51 28.01 -24.12
CA ALA A 350 7.39 28.44 -23.31
C ALA A 350 7.48 29.94 -22.99
N THR A 351 6.38 30.65 -23.16
CA THR A 351 6.25 32.08 -22.80
C THR A 351 6.07 32.27 -21.31
N ASP A 352 5.50 31.29 -20.64
CA ASP A 352 5.25 31.27 -19.21
C ASP A 352 6.40 30.62 -18.44
N PHE A 353 6.45 30.86 -17.13
CA PHE A 353 7.46 30.33 -16.23
C PHE A 353 6.83 29.64 -15.02
N GLU A 354 7.51 28.65 -14.48
CA GLU A 354 7.21 28.06 -13.19
C GLU A 354 8.18 28.57 -12.14
N VAL A 355 7.76 28.54 -10.87
CA VAL A 355 8.61 28.99 -9.76
C VAL A 355 8.76 27.86 -8.76
N ILE A 356 9.99 27.36 -8.63
CA ILE A 356 10.35 26.43 -7.56
C ILE A 356 10.74 27.26 -6.36
N VAL A 357 10.12 26.97 -5.21
CA VAL A 357 10.38 27.63 -3.93
C VAL A 357 11.07 26.66 -3.00
N THR A 358 12.18 27.07 -2.40
CA THR A 358 12.87 26.25 -1.39
C THR A 358 13.25 27.08 -0.17
N THR A 359 13.17 26.46 1.01
CA THR A 359 13.70 27.00 2.26
C THR A 359 15.19 26.71 2.46
N ASN A 360 15.80 25.84 1.64
CA ASN A 360 17.25 25.68 1.61
C ASN A 360 17.85 26.67 0.61
N THR A 361 18.19 27.84 1.09
CA THR A 361 18.69 28.93 0.27
C THR A 361 20.07 28.68 -0.34
N LYS A 362 20.80 27.65 0.10
CA LYS A 362 22.13 27.29 -0.40
C LYS A 362 22.10 26.39 -1.64
N LEU A 363 20.96 25.76 -1.95
CA LEU A 363 20.86 24.84 -3.10
C LEU A 363 21.17 25.55 -4.43
N SER A 364 21.95 24.89 -5.29
CA SER A 364 22.10 25.29 -6.70
C SER A 364 20.82 25.01 -7.49
N PHE A 365 20.69 25.57 -8.69
CA PHE A 365 19.55 25.31 -9.57
C PHE A 365 19.42 23.82 -9.89
N VAL A 366 20.52 23.16 -10.28
CA VAL A 366 20.53 21.75 -10.63
C VAL A 366 20.05 20.92 -9.44
N ASN A 367 20.60 21.16 -8.25
CA ASN A 367 20.26 20.40 -7.06
C ASN A 367 18.79 20.57 -6.64
N VAL A 368 18.22 21.80 -6.69
CA VAL A 368 16.82 21.99 -6.34
C VAL A 368 15.90 21.35 -7.36
N PHE A 369 16.26 21.40 -8.63
CA PHE A 369 15.50 20.79 -9.71
C PHE A 369 15.46 19.26 -9.58
N GLU A 370 16.63 18.62 -9.42
CA GLU A 370 16.74 17.19 -9.18
C GLU A 370 16.05 16.75 -7.88
N THR A 371 16.16 17.55 -6.82
CA THR A 371 15.43 17.32 -5.58
C THR A 371 13.92 17.33 -5.83
N TYR A 372 13.39 18.28 -6.57
CA TYR A 372 11.96 18.35 -6.84
C TYR A 372 11.47 17.18 -7.73
N GLN A 373 12.30 16.69 -8.64
CA GLN A 373 11.96 15.53 -9.49
C GLN A 373 11.68 14.25 -8.67
N VAL A 374 12.30 14.09 -7.50
CA VAL A 374 12.03 12.95 -6.60
C VAL A 374 10.55 12.88 -6.21
N ARG A 375 9.83 14.02 -6.23
CA ARG A 375 8.39 14.07 -5.97
C ARG A 375 7.58 13.13 -6.87
N TRP A 376 8.03 12.90 -8.10
CA TRP A 376 7.36 12.01 -9.04
C TRP A 376 7.14 10.58 -8.50
N GLY A 377 7.97 10.14 -7.56
CA GLY A 377 7.84 8.82 -6.93
C GLY A 377 6.48 8.56 -6.31
N ILE A 378 5.77 9.60 -5.80
CA ILE A 378 4.44 9.41 -5.21
C ILE A 378 3.34 9.18 -6.28
N GLU A 379 3.50 9.75 -7.46
CA GLU A 379 2.59 9.51 -8.59
C GLU A 379 2.71 8.06 -9.07
N VAL A 380 3.95 7.54 -9.10
CA VAL A 380 4.23 6.12 -9.39
C VAL A 380 3.57 5.22 -8.33
N ILE A 381 3.75 5.51 -7.03
CA ILE A 381 3.06 4.77 -5.95
C ILE A 381 1.55 4.74 -6.18
N ASN A 382 0.94 5.89 -6.41
CA ASN A 382 -0.50 6.01 -6.58
C ASN A 382 -1.01 5.19 -7.78
N LYS A 383 -0.26 5.21 -8.90
CA LYS A 383 -0.57 4.43 -10.10
C LYS A 383 -0.43 2.93 -9.81
N GLU A 384 0.71 2.49 -9.30
CA GLU A 384 1.02 1.08 -9.08
C GLU A 384 0.11 0.45 -8.01
N CYS A 385 -0.16 1.15 -6.89
CA CYS A 385 -1.10 0.68 -5.88
C CYS A 385 -2.52 0.52 -6.42
N LYS A 386 -2.99 1.40 -7.31
CA LYS A 386 -4.31 1.27 -7.96
C LYS A 386 -4.33 0.15 -8.97
N GLN A 387 -3.32 0.09 -9.83
CA GLN A 387 -3.26 -0.83 -10.95
C GLN A 387 -3.03 -2.28 -10.52
N TYR A 388 -2.09 -2.51 -9.61
CA TYR A 388 -1.67 -3.86 -9.23
C TYR A 388 -2.30 -4.35 -7.93
N LEU A 389 -2.39 -3.50 -6.90
CA LEU A 389 -2.84 -3.90 -5.56
C LEU A 389 -4.29 -3.53 -5.25
N GLY A 390 -5.00 -2.91 -6.20
CA GLY A 390 -6.41 -2.58 -6.07
C GLY A 390 -6.70 -1.52 -5.01
N LEU A 391 -5.83 -0.50 -4.85
CA LEU A 391 -6.10 0.63 -3.96
C LEU A 391 -7.42 1.30 -4.32
N GLY A 392 -8.34 1.35 -3.38
CA GLY A 392 -9.67 1.92 -3.57
C GLY A 392 -10.75 0.91 -3.97
N SER A 393 -10.42 -0.34 -4.25
CA SER A 393 -11.40 -1.37 -4.65
C SER A 393 -12.32 -1.85 -3.52
N GLN A 394 -11.98 -1.57 -2.26
CA GLN A 394 -12.79 -1.97 -1.10
C GLN A 394 -14.18 -1.34 -1.13
N GLN A 395 -15.24 -2.17 -1.11
CA GLN A 395 -16.64 -1.72 -1.17
C GLN A 395 -17.38 -1.78 0.17
N SER A 396 -16.70 -2.16 1.26
CA SER A 396 -17.31 -2.16 2.60
C SER A 396 -17.89 -0.79 2.94
N THR A 397 -19.07 -0.78 3.54
CA THR A 397 -19.70 0.45 4.04
C THR A 397 -19.02 1.00 5.31
N ASN A 398 -18.22 0.19 5.99
CA ASN A 398 -17.54 0.56 7.23
C ASN A 398 -16.20 1.24 6.95
N MET A 399 -15.97 2.43 7.52
CA MET A 399 -14.73 3.18 7.34
C MET A 399 -13.49 2.47 7.89
N ASN A 400 -13.65 1.64 8.94
CA ASN A 400 -12.53 0.84 9.44
C ASN A 400 -11.99 -0.11 8.38
N ALA A 401 -12.88 -0.75 7.61
CA ALA A 401 -12.48 -1.63 6.51
C ALA A 401 -11.81 -0.86 5.35
N GLN A 402 -12.27 0.36 5.04
CA GLN A 402 -11.65 1.21 4.03
C GLN A 402 -10.21 1.57 4.40
N ILE A 403 -9.98 1.92 5.67
CA ILE A 403 -8.66 2.27 6.19
C ILE A 403 -7.76 1.03 6.29
N ALA A 404 -8.32 -0.09 6.76
CA ALA A 404 -7.60 -1.36 6.86
C ALA A 404 -7.09 -1.80 5.49
N ASP A 405 -7.96 -1.80 4.50
CA ASP A 405 -7.64 -2.19 3.13
C ASP A 405 -6.55 -1.33 2.49
N ALA A 406 -6.68 -0.01 2.57
CA ALA A 406 -5.64 0.90 2.08
C ALA A 406 -4.30 0.68 2.81
N THR A 407 -4.33 0.37 4.12
CA THR A 407 -3.11 0.04 4.87
C THR A 407 -2.46 -1.24 4.34
N ILE A 408 -3.25 -2.29 4.11
CA ILE A 408 -2.76 -3.58 3.58
C ILE A 408 -2.13 -3.38 2.20
N VAL A 409 -2.78 -2.60 1.33
CA VAL A 409 -2.23 -2.24 0.01
C VAL A 409 -0.88 -1.53 0.14
N PHE A 410 -0.78 -0.50 0.97
CA PHE A 410 0.47 0.23 1.17
C PHE A 410 1.56 -0.60 1.85
N MET A 411 1.20 -1.49 2.77
CA MET A 411 2.16 -2.43 3.34
C MET A 411 2.69 -3.41 2.28
N GLY A 412 1.81 -3.98 1.46
CA GLY A 412 2.17 -4.85 0.34
C GLY A 412 3.09 -4.14 -0.67
N TYR A 413 2.75 -2.90 -1.02
CA TYR A 413 3.59 -2.05 -1.87
C TYR A 413 5.00 -1.84 -1.29
N ASN A 414 5.10 -1.49 -0.01
CA ASN A 414 6.39 -1.29 0.65
C ASN A 414 7.22 -2.59 0.67
N MET A 415 6.59 -3.74 0.84
CA MET A 415 7.26 -5.05 0.81
C MET A 415 7.75 -5.39 -0.60
N LEU A 416 6.92 -5.21 -1.63
CA LEU A 416 7.32 -5.39 -3.03
C LEU A 416 8.49 -4.47 -3.42
N THR A 417 8.46 -3.22 -2.94
CA THR A 417 9.55 -2.27 -3.18
C THR A 417 10.87 -2.74 -2.57
N LEU A 418 10.83 -3.42 -1.41
CA LEU A 418 12.03 -4.03 -0.82
C LEU A 418 12.53 -5.20 -1.67
N THR A 419 11.64 -6.07 -2.15
CA THR A 419 12.01 -7.18 -3.05
C THR A 419 12.65 -6.63 -4.30
N LYS A 420 12.01 -5.67 -4.97
CA LYS A 420 12.55 -5.02 -6.17
C LYS A 420 13.95 -4.44 -5.94
N ARG A 421 14.20 -3.82 -4.77
CA ARG A 421 15.50 -3.20 -4.47
C ARG A 421 16.68 -4.17 -4.46
N PHE A 422 16.41 -5.43 -4.11
CA PHE A 422 17.41 -6.49 -3.99
C PHE A 422 17.28 -7.61 -5.04
N SER A 423 16.49 -7.38 -6.08
CA SER A 423 16.31 -8.28 -7.22
C SER A 423 16.65 -7.55 -8.53
N ASP A 424 16.81 -8.31 -9.60
CA ASP A 424 17.18 -7.80 -10.93
C ASP A 424 15.97 -7.25 -11.74
N TYR A 425 14.81 -7.03 -11.10
CA TYR A 425 13.63 -6.51 -11.79
C TYR A 425 13.73 -5.01 -12.06
N GLU A 426 13.59 -4.62 -13.32
CA GLU A 426 13.56 -3.21 -13.72
C GLU A 426 12.32 -2.49 -13.21
N THR A 427 11.15 -3.15 -13.25
CA THR A 427 9.86 -2.56 -12.88
C THR A 427 9.16 -3.31 -11.75
N LEU A 428 8.38 -2.60 -10.95
CA LEU A 428 7.53 -3.24 -9.93
C LEU A 428 6.44 -4.11 -10.56
N GLY A 429 5.94 -3.70 -11.74
CA GLY A 429 4.93 -4.44 -12.48
C GLY A 429 5.42 -5.82 -12.93
N GLY A 430 6.65 -5.93 -13.44
CA GLY A 430 7.26 -7.22 -13.80
C GLY A 430 7.35 -8.14 -12.59
N LEU A 431 7.92 -7.65 -11.49
CA LEU A 431 7.98 -8.38 -10.22
C LEU A 431 6.60 -8.81 -9.71
N PHE A 432 5.62 -7.89 -9.76
CA PHE A 432 4.25 -8.18 -9.32
C PHE A 432 3.63 -9.34 -10.11
N HIS A 433 3.72 -9.32 -11.43
CA HIS A 433 3.14 -10.37 -12.29
C HIS A 433 3.81 -11.72 -12.06
N GLU A 434 5.11 -11.74 -11.81
CA GLU A 434 5.83 -12.97 -11.53
C GLU A 434 5.44 -13.56 -10.18
N ILE A 435 5.43 -12.77 -9.10
CA ILE A 435 4.95 -13.20 -7.78
C ILE A 435 3.49 -13.69 -7.87
N GLN A 436 2.64 -12.98 -8.63
CA GLN A 436 1.26 -13.39 -8.84
C GLN A 436 1.16 -14.76 -9.50
N LYS A 437 1.87 -14.94 -10.63
CA LYS A 437 1.88 -16.18 -11.39
C LYS A 437 2.36 -17.35 -10.52
N GLU A 438 3.49 -17.18 -9.85
CA GLU A 438 4.06 -18.22 -8.99
C GLU A 438 3.15 -18.57 -7.81
N THR A 439 2.57 -17.57 -7.13
CA THR A 439 1.63 -17.81 -6.02
C THR A 439 0.41 -18.62 -6.50
N LEU A 440 -0.12 -18.31 -7.67
CA LEU A 440 -1.25 -19.04 -8.24
C LEU A 440 -0.88 -20.46 -8.64
N GLU A 441 0.30 -20.68 -9.22
CA GLU A 441 0.80 -22.00 -9.62
C GLU A 441 1.10 -22.88 -8.40
N LEU A 442 1.82 -22.36 -7.42
CA LEU A 442 2.17 -23.10 -6.20
C LEU A 442 0.94 -23.50 -5.37
N THR A 443 -0.03 -22.61 -5.25
CA THR A 443 -1.24 -22.88 -4.48
C THR A 443 -2.28 -23.68 -5.25
N PHE A 444 -2.11 -23.89 -6.56
CA PHE A 444 -3.07 -24.62 -7.37
C PHE A 444 -3.25 -26.06 -6.90
N PHE A 445 -2.16 -26.78 -6.70
CA PHE A 445 -2.20 -28.15 -6.22
C PHE A 445 -2.81 -28.25 -4.81
N GLU A 446 -2.35 -27.41 -3.89
CA GLU A 446 -2.85 -27.39 -2.52
C GLU A 446 -4.34 -27.03 -2.43
N ARG A 447 -4.86 -26.24 -3.38
CA ARG A 447 -6.29 -25.89 -3.46
C ARG A 447 -7.14 -26.96 -4.15
N THR A 448 -6.57 -27.71 -5.08
CA THR A 448 -7.30 -28.76 -5.84
C THR A 448 -7.25 -30.12 -5.17
N LEU A 449 -6.21 -30.40 -4.39
CA LEU A 449 -6.06 -31.67 -3.68
C LEU A 449 -7.29 -32.05 -2.79
N PRO A 450 -7.83 -31.12 -1.96
CA PRO A 450 -9.04 -31.42 -1.18
C PRO A 450 -10.24 -31.81 -2.05
N LEU A 451 -10.37 -31.24 -3.26
CA LEU A 451 -11.41 -31.61 -4.24
C LEU A 451 -11.22 -33.01 -4.74
N ILE A 452 -9.99 -33.39 -5.09
CA ILE A 452 -9.67 -34.73 -5.59
C ILE A 452 -9.96 -35.74 -4.49
N VAL A 453 -9.56 -35.46 -3.25
CA VAL A 453 -9.84 -36.31 -2.08
C VAL A 453 -11.34 -36.42 -1.83
N GLU A 454 -12.10 -35.35 -1.94
CA GLU A 454 -13.55 -35.32 -1.76
C GLU A 454 -14.26 -36.18 -2.86
N LEU A 455 -13.84 -36.06 -4.12
CA LEU A 455 -14.34 -36.85 -5.21
C LEU A 455 -14.03 -38.36 -5.01
N LEU A 456 -12.79 -38.68 -4.64
CA LEU A 456 -12.39 -40.05 -4.35
C LEU A 456 -13.17 -40.64 -3.16
N ALA A 457 -13.45 -39.82 -2.13
CA ALA A 457 -14.28 -40.27 -1.00
C ALA A 457 -15.73 -40.54 -1.40
N MET A 458 -16.30 -39.74 -2.29
CA MET A 458 -17.63 -39.96 -2.83
C MET A 458 -17.69 -41.26 -3.68
N GLU A 459 -16.70 -41.45 -4.55
CA GLU A 459 -16.56 -42.67 -5.37
C GLU A 459 -16.37 -43.92 -4.49
N ALA A 460 -15.48 -43.85 -3.51
CA ALA A 460 -15.24 -44.93 -2.55
C ALA A 460 -16.53 -45.31 -1.81
N LYS A 461 -17.31 -44.35 -1.34
CA LYS A 461 -18.59 -44.55 -0.66
C LYS A 461 -19.62 -45.21 -1.57
N LEU A 462 -19.69 -44.85 -2.86
CA LEU A 462 -20.57 -45.49 -3.85
C LEU A 462 -20.19 -46.93 -4.07
N LEU A 463 -18.91 -47.28 -3.99
CA LEU A 463 -18.38 -48.63 -4.14
C LEU A 463 -18.37 -49.45 -2.82
N GLY A 464 -18.85 -48.88 -1.72
CA GLY A 464 -18.90 -49.54 -0.42
C GLY A 464 -17.57 -49.59 0.34
N TYR A 465 -16.57 -48.77 -0.05
CA TYR A 465 -15.27 -48.65 0.61
C TYR A 465 -15.15 -47.37 1.41
N SER A 466 -14.28 -47.37 2.42
CA SER A 466 -13.84 -46.12 3.04
C SER A 466 -12.74 -45.48 2.18
N ILE A 467 -12.60 -44.13 2.26
CA ILE A 467 -11.51 -43.42 1.57
C ILE A 467 -10.14 -43.88 2.09
N ASP A 468 -10.07 -44.27 3.36
CA ASP A 468 -8.85 -44.77 4.00
C ASP A 468 -8.40 -46.10 3.38
N ASP A 469 -9.35 -47.03 3.11
CA ASP A 469 -9.06 -48.28 2.43
C ASP A 469 -8.54 -48.04 1.02
N VAL A 470 -9.08 -47.06 0.30
CA VAL A 470 -8.65 -46.72 -1.07
C VAL A 470 -7.24 -46.12 -1.05
N ILE A 471 -6.95 -45.23 -0.13
CA ILE A 471 -5.62 -44.59 0.00
C ILE A 471 -4.59 -45.65 0.44
N GLU A 472 -4.92 -46.52 1.39
CA GLU A 472 -4.01 -47.55 1.87
C GLU A 472 -3.65 -48.55 0.76
N ARG A 473 -4.63 -48.99 -0.04
CA ARG A 473 -4.39 -49.83 -1.22
C ARG A 473 -3.55 -49.12 -2.29
N ALA A 474 -3.84 -47.85 -2.57
CA ALA A 474 -3.06 -47.04 -3.52
C ALA A 474 -1.60 -46.85 -3.09
N MET A 475 -1.34 -46.82 -1.77
CA MET A 475 0.03 -46.68 -1.23
C MET A 475 0.80 -48.00 -1.25
N ILE A 476 0.13 -49.15 -1.19
CA ILE A 476 0.75 -50.48 -1.22
C ILE A 476 1.03 -50.92 -2.66
N ASP A 477 0.30 -50.40 -3.64
CA ASP A 477 0.43 -50.79 -5.06
C ASP A 477 1.61 -50.05 -5.69
N GLU A 478 2.71 -50.79 -5.89
CA GLU A 478 3.95 -50.24 -6.51
C GLU A 478 3.71 -49.78 -7.94
N ASP A 479 2.86 -50.41 -8.71
CA ASP A 479 2.50 -49.99 -10.08
C ASP A 479 1.76 -48.66 -10.11
N TYR A 480 0.85 -48.45 -9.15
CA TYR A 480 0.14 -47.20 -9.01
C TYR A 480 1.08 -46.06 -8.62
N ASN A 481 1.99 -46.30 -7.67
CA ASN A 481 3.01 -45.34 -7.25
C ASN A 481 3.97 -45.03 -8.40
N HIS A 482 4.42 -45.99 -9.18
CA HIS A 482 5.24 -45.76 -10.37
C HIS A 482 4.51 -44.91 -11.44
N LYS A 483 3.22 -45.21 -11.71
CA LYS A 483 2.42 -44.40 -12.64
C LYS A 483 2.18 -43.00 -12.15
N LEU A 484 1.93 -42.81 -10.86
CA LEU A 484 1.75 -41.48 -10.26
C LEU A 484 3.05 -40.64 -10.37
N LEU A 485 4.19 -41.25 -10.04
CA LEU A 485 5.50 -40.62 -10.17
C LEU A 485 5.84 -40.30 -11.64
N TYR A 486 5.48 -41.18 -12.56
CA TYR A 486 5.65 -40.97 -14.00
C TYR A 486 4.81 -39.79 -14.51
N ILE A 487 3.53 -39.70 -14.12
CA ILE A 487 2.64 -38.57 -14.47
C ILE A 487 3.18 -37.25 -13.88
N LEU A 488 3.65 -37.29 -12.64
CA LEU A 488 4.20 -36.10 -11.99
C LEU A 488 5.50 -35.63 -12.64
N LYS A 489 6.40 -36.53 -13.04
CA LYS A 489 7.64 -36.24 -13.76
C LYS A 489 7.39 -35.71 -15.17
N ASN A 490 6.53 -36.36 -15.96
CA ASN A 490 6.27 -35.94 -17.34
C ASN A 490 5.49 -34.62 -17.46
N ASN A 491 4.73 -34.23 -16.44
CA ASN A 491 4.19 -32.87 -16.39
C ASN A 491 5.25 -31.80 -16.12
N GLN A 492 6.47 -32.18 -15.70
CA GLN A 492 7.62 -31.29 -15.59
C GLN A 492 8.28 -31.04 -16.94
N ASP A 493 8.45 -32.09 -17.76
CA ASP A 493 9.11 -31.99 -19.07
C ASP A 493 8.28 -31.20 -20.10
N ILE A 494 6.93 -31.20 -19.99
CA ILE A 494 6.05 -30.40 -20.85
C ILE A 494 6.20 -28.90 -20.59
N LYS A 495 6.64 -28.49 -19.40
CA LYS A 495 6.89 -27.07 -19.08
C LYS A 495 8.24 -26.57 -19.57
N GLU A 496 9.27 -27.39 -19.61
CA GLU A 496 10.60 -27.00 -20.10
C GLU A 496 10.67 -26.86 -21.65
N HIS A 497 9.77 -27.52 -22.39
CA HIS A 497 9.66 -27.38 -23.86
C HIS A 497 8.72 -26.26 -24.32
N ARG A 498 8.13 -25.45 -23.41
CA ARG A 498 7.26 -24.30 -23.72
C ARG A 498 7.80 -22.97 -23.23
N ALA A 499 9.06 -22.93 -22.74
CA ALA A 499 9.76 -21.70 -22.37
C ALA A 499 10.64 -21.20 -23.53
#